data_0489721caf9f4bc267be7fc83ef82561
#
_entry.id   0489721caf9f4bc267be7fc83ef82561
#
_cell.length_a   1.000
_cell.length_b   1.000
_cell.length_c   1.000
_cell.angle_alpha   90.00
_cell.angle_beta   90.00
_cell.angle_gamma   90.00
#
_symmetry.space_group_name_H-M   'P 1'
#
loop_
_entity.id
_entity.type
_entity.pdbx_description
1 polymer ?
#
loop_
_entity_poly.entity_id
_entity_poly.type
_entity_poly.pdbx_seq_one_letter_code
_entity_poly.pdbx_strand_id
1 'polypeptide(L)'
;MLKEIKTRGDIVLFIDEIHTIVGAGSADGALGASDMLKPMLARGELQTIGATTTDEYRKYIEKDAALERRFQPIQVHEPSIAETIEILKGLRSRYENHHHVTITDGALQAAADLSSRYIQDRHLPDKAIDLIDEAGARLRIRRLTAPPELKELDTKIAKLAEEKDQAIKGQDFEKAAELRDKQEKLEAERKQKESSWREGESDVKMVVDEDVIAEVISQTTGIPVFKLTQAESKKLMTMESELHKRIIGQDEAVSALSRSIRRARVGLKDPKRPSGSFIFAGPTGVGKTELAKTLAEFLFDDEDALIRVDMSEFSEKYAASRLFGAPPGYVGYEEGGELTEKVRRKPFSVVLFDEIEKAHPDIFNTLLQVLDDGHLTDGQGRKVDFKNTIIILTTNLGTRDIAKAANTGFNLGANTESSYQRMKDQVSAELKQQFRPEFLNRLDDIIVFKQLTEPQVRQIVDLDVKQLNDRLFDRHMSLELTDAAKDLLAQKGFDPLLGARPLRRVIQRDVEDAISEKILMGELEDGQRVKVDAEGEGILGEFTFTGEAFEEPNTEPAEGEVAAVTEAPAESTESTELTESAESVE
;
A
#
# COMPACT_ATOMS: atom_id res chain seq x y z
N MET A 1 31.98 -41.09 -15.50
CA MET A 1 30.62 -40.65 -15.83
C MET A 1 30.44 -40.45 -17.35
N LEU A 2 31.04 -39.46 -18.04
CA LEU A 2 30.77 -39.23 -19.47
C LEU A 2 31.14 -40.41 -20.38
N LYS A 3 32.25 -41.13 -20.10
CA LYS A 3 32.63 -42.34 -20.84
C LYS A 3 31.64 -43.49 -20.63
N GLU A 4 31.08 -43.61 -19.44
CA GLU A 4 30.08 -44.62 -19.10
C GLU A 4 28.75 -44.33 -19.83
N ILE A 5 28.28 -43.06 -19.83
CA ILE A 5 27.06 -42.65 -20.53
C ILE A 5 27.18 -42.96 -22.03
N LYS A 6 28.38 -42.70 -22.61
CA LYS A 6 28.65 -43.00 -24.02
C LYS A 6 28.62 -44.50 -24.34
N THR A 7 29.02 -45.37 -23.39
CA THR A 7 29.06 -46.81 -23.58
C THR A 7 27.69 -47.46 -23.37
N ARG A 8 26.84 -46.85 -22.54
CA ARG A 8 25.47 -47.30 -22.27
C ARG A 8 24.48 -46.43 -23.03
N GLY A 9 24.01 -46.87 -24.17
CA GLY A 9 23.08 -46.13 -25.01
C GLY A 9 21.63 -45.98 -24.45
N ASP A 10 21.39 -46.40 -23.22
CA ASP A 10 20.10 -46.39 -22.51
C ASP A 10 19.96 -45.25 -21.50
N ILE A 11 20.92 -44.31 -21.45
CA ILE A 11 20.93 -43.20 -20.49
C ILE A 11 20.54 -41.90 -21.17
N VAL A 12 19.51 -41.22 -20.64
CA VAL A 12 19.14 -39.85 -20.98
C VAL A 12 19.69 -38.91 -19.91
N LEU A 13 20.50 -37.93 -20.31
CA LEU A 13 21.12 -36.96 -19.44
C LEU A 13 20.21 -35.74 -19.34
N PHE A 14 19.75 -35.40 -18.12
CA PHE A 14 19.09 -34.13 -17.86
C PHE A 14 20.08 -33.10 -17.36
N ILE A 15 20.12 -31.92 -17.99
CA ILE A 15 21.01 -30.82 -17.64
C ILE A 15 20.12 -29.60 -17.36
N ASP A 16 20.08 -29.23 -16.10
CA ASP A 16 19.46 -27.98 -15.68
C ASP A 16 20.38 -26.80 -15.96
N GLU A 17 19.82 -25.64 -16.28
CA GLU A 17 20.55 -24.43 -16.65
C GLU A 17 21.65 -24.69 -17.70
N ILE A 18 21.29 -25.37 -18.78
CA ILE A 18 22.26 -25.79 -19.82
C ILE A 18 23.09 -24.61 -20.38
N HIS A 19 22.56 -23.38 -20.31
CA HIS A 19 23.25 -22.17 -20.72
C HIS A 19 24.54 -21.91 -19.93
N THR A 20 24.61 -22.34 -18.67
CA THR A 20 25.84 -22.21 -17.83
C THR A 20 26.98 -23.03 -18.38
N ILE A 21 26.69 -24.20 -18.93
CA ILE A 21 27.69 -25.08 -19.56
C ILE A 21 28.14 -24.51 -20.91
N VAL A 22 27.24 -23.82 -21.63
CA VAL A 22 27.53 -23.27 -22.97
C VAL A 22 28.24 -21.92 -22.87
N GLY A 23 27.88 -21.08 -21.89
CA GLY A 23 28.40 -19.72 -21.71
C GLY A 23 29.78 -19.63 -21.00
N ALA A 24 30.24 -20.66 -20.33
CA ALA A 24 31.47 -20.66 -19.52
C ALA A 24 32.80 -20.64 -20.30
N GLY A 25 32.76 -20.48 -21.63
CA GLY A 25 33.94 -20.52 -22.50
C GLY A 25 34.74 -19.22 -22.62
N SER A 26 34.47 -18.15 -21.88
CA SER A 26 35.09 -16.84 -22.06
C SER A 26 35.93 -16.30 -20.91
N ALA A 27 36.12 -17.01 -19.82
CA ALA A 27 36.98 -16.59 -18.72
C ALA A 27 38.13 -17.56 -18.44
N ASP A 28 39.31 -17.08 -18.67
CA ASP A 28 40.65 -17.60 -18.25
C ASP A 28 40.86 -19.10 -18.04
N GLY A 29 41.37 -19.77 -19.09
CA GLY A 29 42.40 -20.81 -18.97
C GLY A 29 42.07 -22.16 -18.33
N ALA A 30 40.88 -22.39 -17.82
CA ALA A 30 40.46 -23.71 -17.35
C ALA A 30 39.64 -24.42 -18.43
N LEU A 31 40.03 -25.61 -18.83
CA LEU A 31 39.25 -26.53 -19.66
C LEU A 31 37.91 -26.81 -18.95
N GLY A 32 36.91 -26.00 -19.26
CA GLY A 32 35.60 -26.09 -18.65
C GLY A 32 34.83 -27.34 -19.06
N ALA A 33 33.88 -27.78 -18.27
CA ALA A 33 32.94 -28.84 -18.60
C ALA A 33 32.25 -28.60 -19.98
N SER A 34 32.12 -27.33 -20.37
CA SER A 34 31.68 -26.85 -21.66
C SER A 34 32.48 -27.42 -22.83
N ASP A 35 33.80 -27.36 -22.76
CA ASP A 35 34.68 -27.79 -23.86
C ASP A 35 34.65 -29.31 -24.06
N MET A 36 34.34 -30.07 -23.02
CA MET A 36 34.15 -31.51 -23.10
C MET A 36 32.78 -31.94 -23.58
N LEU A 37 31.71 -31.23 -23.15
CA LEU A 37 30.33 -31.58 -23.46
C LEU A 37 29.91 -31.08 -24.85
N LYS A 38 30.34 -29.88 -25.25
CA LYS A 38 30.01 -29.27 -26.55
C LYS A 38 30.29 -30.16 -27.76
N PRO A 39 31.48 -30.81 -27.89
CA PRO A 39 31.76 -31.73 -29.01
C PRO A 39 30.89 -32.99 -28.96
N MET A 40 30.56 -33.51 -27.79
CA MET A 40 29.74 -34.72 -27.62
C MET A 40 28.25 -34.43 -27.95
N LEU A 41 27.74 -33.28 -27.48
CA LEU A 41 26.40 -32.78 -27.83
C LEU A 41 26.33 -32.50 -29.33
N ALA A 42 27.31 -31.83 -29.88
CA ALA A 42 27.36 -31.53 -31.32
C ALA A 42 27.43 -32.75 -32.22
N ARG A 43 28.00 -33.90 -31.75
CA ARG A 43 28.07 -35.16 -32.48
C ARG A 43 26.84 -36.08 -32.27
N GLY A 44 25.94 -35.71 -31.35
CA GLY A 44 24.77 -36.54 -31.01
C GLY A 44 25.13 -37.82 -30.24
N GLU A 45 26.29 -37.84 -29.57
CA GLU A 45 26.76 -38.97 -28.80
C GLU A 45 26.07 -39.12 -27.44
N LEU A 46 25.31 -38.07 -27.02
CA LEU A 46 24.54 -38.01 -25.77
C LEU A 46 23.06 -37.73 -26.08
N GLN A 47 22.20 -38.55 -25.51
CA GLN A 47 20.76 -38.21 -25.43
C GLN A 47 20.59 -37.26 -24.26
N THR A 48 20.20 -36.01 -24.56
CA THR A 48 20.21 -34.94 -23.55
C THR A 48 18.91 -34.17 -23.58
N ILE A 49 18.37 -33.91 -22.41
CA ILE A 49 17.30 -32.96 -22.18
C ILE A 49 17.93 -31.77 -21.43
N GLY A 50 17.91 -30.57 -22.01
CA GLY A 50 18.41 -29.36 -21.38
C GLY A 50 17.26 -28.47 -20.96
N ALA A 51 17.30 -27.91 -19.77
CA ALA A 51 16.39 -26.88 -19.31
C ALA A 51 17.12 -25.52 -19.25
N THR A 52 16.43 -24.46 -19.65
CA THR A 52 16.93 -23.08 -19.60
C THR A 52 15.79 -22.09 -19.70
N THR A 53 16.02 -20.82 -19.40
CA THR A 53 15.03 -19.75 -19.65
C THR A 53 15.02 -19.34 -21.13
N THR A 54 13.91 -18.73 -21.58
CA THR A 54 13.77 -18.24 -22.96
C THR A 54 14.82 -17.19 -23.32
N ASP A 55 15.18 -16.31 -22.39
CA ASP A 55 16.15 -15.25 -22.62
C ASP A 55 17.57 -15.78 -22.71
N GLU A 56 17.93 -16.73 -21.86
CA GLU A 56 19.22 -17.39 -21.89
C GLU A 56 19.37 -18.33 -23.07
N TYR A 57 18.27 -18.99 -23.50
CA TYR A 57 18.25 -19.75 -24.74
C TYR A 57 18.64 -18.88 -25.93
N ARG A 58 17.97 -17.70 -26.09
CA ARG A 58 18.27 -16.73 -27.14
C ARG A 58 19.69 -16.19 -27.07
N LYS A 59 20.19 -15.93 -25.85
CA LYS A 59 21.50 -15.34 -25.62
C LYS A 59 22.66 -16.32 -25.87
N TYR A 60 22.52 -17.58 -25.50
CA TYR A 60 23.61 -18.54 -25.47
C TYR A 60 23.43 -19.73 -26.42
N ILE A 61 22.24 -20.28 -26.60
CA ILE A 61 21.99 -21.48 -27.42
C ILE A 61 21.72 -21.11 -28.88
N GLU A 62 20.81 -20.19 -29.13
CA GLU A 62 20.38 -19.76 -30.48
C GLU A 62 21.55 -19.11 -31.26
N LYS A 63 22.48 -18.46 -30.58
CA LYS A 63 23.66 -17.86 -31.21
C LYS A 63 24.73 -18.87 -31.60
N ASP A 64 24.69 -20.09 -31.06
CA ASP A 64 25.62 -21.16 -31.41
C ASP A 64 25.00 -22.11 -32.43
N ALA A 65 25.27 -21.89 -33.70
CA ALA A 65 24.70 -22.67 -34.82
C ALA A 65 24.95 -24.19 -34.72
N ALA A 66 25.95 -24.64 -33.93
CA ALA A 66 26.19 -26.05 -33.73
C ALA A 66 25.22 -26.67 -32.72
N LEU A 67 24.82 -25.91 -31.70
CA LEU A 67 23.87 -26.34 -30.68
C LEU A 67 22.43 -26.14 -31.13
N GLU A 68 22.11 -25.04 -31.75
CA GLU A 68 20.75 -24.73 -32.30
C GLU A 68 20.23 -25.88 -33.18
N ARG A 69 21.10 -26.44 -34.06
CA ARG A 69 20.73 -27.55 -34.95
C ARG A 69 20.56 -28.89 -34.23
N ARG A 70 20.93 -29.01 -32.98
CA ARG A 70 20.97 -30.27 -32.20
C ARG A 70 19.92 -30.31 -31.09
N PHE A 71 19.47 -29.16 -30.64
CA PHE A 71 18.44 -29.07 -29.64
C PHE A 71 17.13 -28.57 -30.27
N GLN A 72 16.07 -29.39 -30.16
CA GLN A 72 14.71 -28.98 -30.51
C GLN A 72 14.13 -28.20 -29.33
N PRO A 73 13.83 -26.90 -29.46
CA PRO A 73 13.22 -26.16 -28.38
C PRO A 73 11.78 -26.64 -28.12
N ILE A 74 11.47 -26.93 -26.88
CA ILE A 74 10.14 -27.24 -26.38
C ILE A 74 9.78 -26.14 -25.40
N GLN A 75 8.85 -25.29 -25.78
CA GLN A 75 8.43 -24.19 -24.94
C GLN A 75 7.41 -24.69 -23.91
N VAL A 76 7.74 -24.50 -22.64
CA VAL A 76 6.86 -24.76 -21.51
C VAL A 76 6.15 -23.45 -21.15
N HIS A 77 4.84 -23.43 -21.29
CA HIS A 77 4.01 -22.27 -20.95
C HIS A 77 3.61 -22.30 -19.50
N GLU A 78 3.35 -21.12 -18.95
CA GLU A 78 2.78 -20.98 -17.62
C GLU A 78 1.40 -21.67 -17.58
N PRO A 79 1.13 -22.53 -16.58
CA PRO A 79 -0.16 -23.20 -16.49
C PRO A 79 -1.27 -22.22 -16.14
N SER A 80 -2.48 -22.53 -16.56
CA SER A 80 -3.68 -21.79 -16.15
C SER A 80 -3.96 -21.97 -14.65
N ILE A 81 -4.81 -21.11 -14.07
CA ILE A 81 -5.23 -21.23 -12.67
C ILE A 81 -5.85 -22.60 -12.40
N ALA A 82 -6.69 -23.12 -13.31
CA ALA A 82 -7.32 -24.42 -13.16
C ALA A 82 -6.29 -25.57 -13.14
N GLU A 83 -5.32 -25.57 -14.03
CA GLU A 83 -4.24 -26.55 -14.07
C GLU A 83 -3.35 -26.43 -12.83
N THR A 84 -3.10 -25.20 -12.35
CA THR A 84 -2.35 -24.98 -11.12
C THR A 84 -3.05 -25.60 -9.90
N ILE A 85 -4.38 -25.46 -9.79
CA ILE A 85 -5.14 -26.09 -8.70
C ILE A 85 -4.98 -27.63 -8.74
N GLU A 86 -5.00 -28.25 -9.92
CA GLU A 86 -4.78 -29.69 -10.04
C GLU A 86 -3.34 -30.10 -9.64
N ILE A 87 -2.35 -29.30 -10.00
CA ILE A 87 -0.95 -29.49 -9.56
C ILE A 87 -0.87 -29.42 -8.03
N LEU A 88 -1.48 -28.39 -7.42
CA LEU A 88 -1.50 -28.21 -5.97
C LEU A 88 -2.20 -29.37 -5.24
N LYS A 89 -3.30 -29.88 -5.77
CA LYS A 89 -3.95 -31.08 -5.24
C LYS A 89 -3.03 -32.31 -5.24
N GLY A 90 -2.24 -32.47 -6.29
CA GLY A 90 -1.22 -33.53 -6.38
C GLY A 90 -0.10 -33.40 -5.35
N LEU A 91 0.24 -32.17 -4.96
CA LEU A 91 1.30 -31.86 -4.00
C LEU A 91 0.82 -31.83 -2.54
N ARG A 92 -0.48 -31.64 -2.32
CA ARG A 92 -1.13 -31.45 -1.01
C ARG A 92 -0.60 -32.38 0.07
N SER A 93 -0.64 -33.69 -0.16
CA SER A 93 -0.26 -34.68 0.85
C SER A 93 1.20 -34.58 1.30
N ARG A 94 2.10 -34.11 0.42
CA ARG A 94 3.51 -33.89 0.75
C ARG A 94 3.68 -32.70 1.69
N TYR A 95 3.00 -31.58 1.41
CA TYR A 95 3.05 -30.37 2.26
C TYR A 95 2.33 -30.58 3.58
N GLU A 96 1.17 -31.26 3.60
CA GLU A 96 0.47 -31.64 4.82
C GLU A 96 1.34 -32.48 5.75
N ASN A 97 2.05 -33.47 5.20
CA ASN A 97 2.96 -34.31 5.97
C ASN A 97 4.20 -33.54 6.45
N HIS A 98 4.72 -32.60 5.66
CA HIS A 98 5.91 -31.83 6.02
C HIS A 98 5.66 -30.83 7.15
N HIS A 99 4.55 -30.08 7.05
CA HIS A 99 4.20 -29.03 8.02
C HIS A 99 3.30 -29.53 9.16
N HIS A 100 2.79 -30.76 9.07
CA HIS A 100 1.79 -31.33 10.02
C HIS A 100 0.51 -30.51 10.12
N VAL A 101 0.00 -30.05 8.98
CA VAL A 101 -1.22 -29.25 8.82
C VAL A 101 -2.20 -29.96 7.89
N THR A 102 -3.45 -29.54 7.87
CA THR A 102 -4.44 -29.97 6.88
C THR A 102 -4.73 -28.80 5.95
N ILE A 103 -4.71 -29.03 4.63
CA ILE A 103 -4.92 -27.98 3.62
C ILE A 103 -6.28 -28.19 2.98
N THR A 104 -7.16 -27.18 3.05
CA THR A 104 -8.50 -27.24 2.45
C THR A 104 -8.46 -27.05 0.94
N ASP A 105 -9.49 -27.50 0.22
CA ASP A 105 -9.63 -27.23 -1.22
C ASP A 105 -9.78 -25.74 -1.50
N GLY A 106 -10.46 -25.02 -0.61
CA GLY A 106 -10.58 -23.57 -0.66
C GLY A 106 -9.22 -22.86 -0.58
N ALA A 107 -8.30 -23.34 0.28
CA ALA A 107 -6.95 -22.82 0.38
C ALA A 107 -6.14 -23.01 -0.91
N LEU A 108 -6.26 -24.17 -1.57
CA LEU A 108 -5.60 -24.42 -2.85
C LEU A 108 -6.11 -23.49 -3.95
N GLN A 109 -7.42 -23.30 -4.00
CA GLN A 109 -8.04 -22.37 -4.93
C GLN A 109 -7.60 -20.92 -4.65
N ALA A 110 -7.66 -20.50 -3.37
CA ALA A 110 -7.21 -19.19 -2.96
C ALA A 110 -5.73 -18.95 -3.28
N ALA A 111 -4.86 -19.95 -3.05
CA ALA A 111 -3.44 -19.85 -3.37
C ALA A 111 -3.19 -19.62 -4.87
N ALA A 112 -3.90 -20.33 -5.76
CA ALA A 112 -3.78 -20.15 -7.19
C ALA A 112 -4.34 -18.80 -7.66
N ASP A 113 -5.55 -18.43 -7.23
CA ASP A 113 -6.23 -17.19 -7.63
C ASP A 113 -5.51 -15.95 -7.11
N LEU A 114 -5.19 -15.93 -5.82
CA LEU A 114 -4.59 -14.77 -5.16
C LEU A 114 -3.14 -14.58 -5.59
N SER A 115 -2.34 -15.67 -5.73
CA SER A 115 -0.97 -15.54 -6.24
C SER A 115 -0.95 -15.01 -7.66
N SER A 116 -1.86 -15.49 -8.53
CA SER A 116 -1.97 -14.99 -9.90
C SER A 116 -2.27 -13.50 -9.95
N ARG A 117 -3.09 -13.00 -9.02
CA ARG A 117 -3.56 -11.62 -8.97
C ARG A 117 -2.57 -10.67 -8.29
N TYR A 118 -1.91 -11.11 -7.21
CA TYR A 118 -1.14 -10.23 -6.32
C TYR A 118 0.36 -10.40 -6.43
N ILE A 119 0.87 -11.54 -6.91
CA ILE A 119 2.30 -11.80 -7.09
C ILE A 119 2.63 -11.78 -8.58
N GLN A 120 3.33 -10.71 -9.03
CA GLN A 120 3.59 -10.48 -10.46
C GLN A 120 5.04 -10.80 -10.87
N ASP A 121 5.96 -10.89 -9.93
CA ASP A 121 7.38 -11.13 -10.16
C ASP A 121 7.72 -12.61 -10.36
N ARG A 122 6.77 -13.52 -10.19
CA ARG A 122 6.90 -14.97 -10.32
C ARG A 122 5.78 -15.57 -11.15
N HIS A 123 6.02 -16.76 -11.70
CA HIS A 123 5.07 -17.50 -12.53
C HIS A 123 4.32 -18.60 -11.76
N LEU A 124 3.16 -18.98 -12.25
CA LEU A 124 2.49 -20.22 -11.82
C LEU A 124 3.27 -21.43 -12.37
N PRO A 125 3.33 -22.57 -11.64
CA PRO A 125 2.67 -22.83 -10.36
C PRO A 125 3.48 -22.39 -9.14
N ASP A 126 4.75 -21.99 -9.29
CA ASP A 126 5.72 -21.78 -8.21
C ASP A 126 5.21 -20.80 -7.15
N LYS A 127 4.69 -19.62 -7.56
CA LYS A 127 4.14 -18.62 -6.63
C LYS A 127 2.96 -19.14 -5.79
N ALA A 128 2.17 -20.06 -6.32
CA ALA A 128 1.06 -20.66 -5.58
C ALA A 128 1.56 -21.76 -4.62
N ILE A 129 2.58 -22.51 -5.02
CA ILE A 129 3.26 -23.50 -4.18
C ILE A 129 3.93 -22.80 -2.99
N ASP A 130 4.68 -21.71 -3.24
CA ASP A 130 5.34 -20.92 -2.19
C ASP A 130 4.35 -20.42 -1.14
N LEU A 131 3.14 -19.99 -1.56
CA LEU A 131 2.10 -19.55 -0.61
C LEU A 131 1.61 -20.66 0.31
N ILE A 132 1.44 -21.86 -0.23
CA ILE A 132 1.03 -23.03 0.56
C ILE A 132 2.12 -23.42 1.54
N ASP A 133 3.37 -23.42 1.09
CA ASP A 133 4.54 -23.73 1.90
C ASP A 133 4.69 -22.73 3.05
N GLU A 134 4.64 -21.44 2.74
CA GLU A 134 4.72 -20.35 3.72
C GLU A 134 3.55 -20.39 4.72
N ALA A 135 2.31 -20.65 4.25
CA ALA A 135 1.14 -20.78 5.11
C ALA A 135 1.28 -21.95 6.09
N GLY A 136 1.75 -23.12 5.60
CA GLY A 136 2.05 -24.27 6.42
C GLY A 136 3.15 -24.00 7.44
N ALA A 137 4.25 -23.36 7.01
CA ALA A 137 5.36 -22.99 7.86
C ALA A 137 4.93 -22.02 8.98
N ARG A 138 4.11 -21.02 8.68
CA ARG A 138 3.60 -20.05 9.66
C ARG A 138 2.72 -20.67 10.71
N LEU A 139 1.78 -21.53 10.30
CA LEU A 139 0.94 -22.25 11.26
C LEU A 139 1.80 -23.14 12.17
N ARG A 140 2.82 -23.81 11.61
CA ARG A 140 3.78 -24.58 12.41
C ARG A 140 4.54 -23.71 13.41
N ILE A 141 5.03 -22.52 12.99
CA ILE A 141 5.73 -21.58 13.88
C ILE A 141 4.77 -21.04 14.94
N ARG A 142 3.52 -20.68 14.57
CA ARG A 142 2.48 -20.23 15.51
C ARG A 142 2.21 -21.28 16.59
N ARG A 143 2.20 -22.55 16.21
CA ARG A 143 2.10 -23.69 17.14
C ARG A 143 3.28 -23.78 18.10
N LEU A 144 4.52 -23.59 17.60
CA LEU A 144 5.74 -23.64 18.41
C LEU A 144 5.98 -22.39 19.26
N THR A 145 5.26 -21.31 18.98
CA THR A 145 5.40 -20.04 19.68
C THR A 145 4.46 -20.01 20.88
N ALA A 146 5.02 -19.86 22.07
CA ALA A 146 4.26 -19.75 23.31
C ALA A 146 3.19 -18.65 23.24
N PRO A 147 1.97 -18.89 23.74
CA PRO A 147 0.89 -17.90 23.78
C PRO A 147 1.35 -16.59 24.44
N PRO A 148 0.78 -15.43 24.06
CA PRO A 148 1.14 -14.14 24.64
C PRO A 148 1.00 -14.10 26.16
N GLU A 149 0.03 -14.84 26.71
CA GLU A 149 -0.17 -14.98 28.15
C GLU A 149 1.05 -15.61 28.87
N LEU A 150 1.73 -16.57 28.26
CA LEU A 150 2.95 -17.14 28.83
C LEU A 150 4.11 -16.14 28.78
N LYS A 151 4.23 -15.34 27.72
CA LYS A 151 5.23 -14.29 27.62
C LYS A 151 5.00 -13.17 28.65
N GLU A 152 3.73 -12.82 28.92
CA GLU A 152 3.40 -11.86 29.98
C GLU A 152 3.77 -12.38 31.37
N LEU A 153 3.53 -13.67 31.63
CA LEU A 153 3.97 -14.28 32.88
C LEU A 153 5.49 -14.30 32.99
N ASP A 154 6.22 -14.62 31.93
CA ASP A 154 7.68 -14.59 31.90
C ASP A 154 8.22 -13.18 32.19
N THR A 155 7.59 -12.14 31.63
CA THR A 155 7.99 -10.73 31.91
C THR A 155 7.68 -10.31 33.35
N LYS A 156 6.56 -10.76 33.93
CA LYS A 156 6.21 -10.50 35.32
C LYS A 156 7.17 -11.22 36.28
N ILE A 157 7.50 -12.49 36.00
CA ILE A 157 8.46 -13.28 36.78
C ILE A 157 9.84 -12.62 36.73
N ALA A 158 10.30 -12.15 35.57
CA ALA A 158 11.58 -11.47 35.43
C ALA A 158 11.64 -10.17 36.22
N LYS A 159 10.57 -9.34 36.20
CA LYS A 159 10.49 -8.12 37.02
C LYS A 159 10.52 -8.41 38.54
N LEU A 160 9.75 -9.40 39.00
CA LEU A 160 9.78 -9.79 40.41
C LEU A 160 11.13 -10.36 40.84
N ALA A 161 11.84 -11.06 39.95
CA ALA A 161 13.20 -11.53 40.22
C ALA A 161 14.17 -10.35 40.39
N GLU A 162 14.06 -9.32 39.55
CA GLU A 162 14.88 -8.11 39.66
C GLU A 162 14.57 -7.30 40.93
N GLU A 163 13.29 -7.12 41.25
CA GLU A 163 12.85 -6.45 42.49
C GLU A 163 13.32 -7.21 43.75
N LYS A 164 13.26 -8.56 43.72
CA LYS A 164 13.79 -9.40 44.78
C LYS A 164 15.30 -9.22 44.97
N ASP A 165 16.07 -9.20 43.87
CA ASP A 165 17.51 -8.98 43.93
C ASP A 165 17.86 -7.58 44.45
N GLN A 166 17.06 -6.56 44.14
CA GLN A 166 17.20 -5.20 44.69
C GLN A 166 16.88 -5.17 46.17
N ALA A 167 15.82 -5.86 46.62
CA ALA A 167 15.47 -5.96 48.05
C ALA A 167 16.57 -6.68 48.87
N ILE A 168 17.17 -7.72 48.33
CA ILE A 168 18.31 -8.43 48.93
C ILE A 168 19.52 -7.52 49.05
N LYS A 169 19.85 -6.74 48.03
CA LYS A 169 20.93 -5.74 48.07
C LYS A 169 20.66 -4.62 49.06
N GLY A 170 19.39 -4.26 49.23
CA GLY A 170 18.94 -3.28 50.21
C GLY A 170 18.83 -3.82 51.68
N GLN A 171 19.13 -5.12 51.90
CA GLN A 171 19.01 -5.82 53.21
C GLN A 171 17.57 -5.88 53.74
N ASP A 172 16.55 -5.72 52.89
CA ASP A 172 15.14 -5.85 53.25
C ASP A 172 14.69 -7.30 53.00
N PHE A 173 14.99 -8.17 53.98
CA PHE A 173 14.75 -9.60 53.88
C PHE A 173 13.26 -9.97 53.98
N GLU A 174 12.45 -9.14 54.63
CA GLU A 174 11.00 -9.38 54.76
C GLU A 174 10.32 -9.19 53.41
N LYS A 175 10.64 -8.10 52.71
CA LYS A 175 10.15 -7.82 51.36
C LYS A 175 10.68 -8.82 50.33
N ALA A 176 11.92 -9.26 50.45
CA ALA A 176 12.51 -10.29 49.58
C ALA A 176 11.80 -11.64 49.76
N ALA A 177 11.34 -12.00 50.95
CA ALA A 177 10.56 -13.20 51.20
C ALA A 177 9.16 -13.13 50.55
N GLU A 178 8.44 -12.01 50.69
CA GLU A 178 7.15 -11.80 50.01
C GLU A 178 7.24 -11.86 48.49
N LEU A 179 8.28 -11.26 47.91
CA LEU A 179 8.51 -11.28 46.47
C LEU A 179 8.84 -12.69 45.98
N ARG A 180 9.57 -13.46 46.77
CA ARG A 180 9.83 -14.89 46.47
C ARG A 180 8.56 -15.69 46.44
N ASP A 181 7.67 -15.55 47.44
CA ASP A 181 6.40 -16.28 47.49
C ASP A 181 5.50 -15.92 46.29
N LYS A 182 5.52 -14.66 45.86
CA LYS A 182 4.81 -14.21 44.65
C LYS A 182 5.42 -14.82 43.38
N GLN A 183 6.76 -14.85 43.30
CA GLN A 183 7.48 -15.46 42.17
C GLN A 183 7.14 -16.96 42.04
N GLU A 184 7.20 -17.71 43.15
CA GLU A 184 6.89 -19.16 43.17
C GLU A 184 5.44 -19.44 42.74
N LYS A 185 4.47 -18.60 43.13
CA LYS A 185 3.08 -18.72 42.67
C LYS A 185 2.93 -18.51 41.16
N LEU A 186 3.57 -17.48 40.60
CA LEU A 186 3.53 -17.20 39.16
C LEU A 186 4.29 -18.27 38.35
N GLU A 187 5.37 -18.82 38.89
CA GLU A 187 6.10 -19.94 38.26
C GLU A 187 5.24 -21.22 38.24
N ALA A 188 4.50 -21.48 39.31
CA ALA A 188 3.55 -22.61 39.35
C ALA A 188 2.40 -22.41 38.33
N GLU A 189 1.83 -21.22 38.26
CA GLU A 189 0.80 -20.86 37.28
C GLU A 189 1.33 -20.96 35.84
N ARG A 190 2.52 -20.45 35.58
CA ARG A 190 3.21 -20.60 34.29
C ARG A 190 3.36 -22.07 33.89
N LYS A 191 3.84 -22.89 34.82
CA LYS A 191 4.05 -24.33 34.57
C LYS A 191 2.74 -25.07 34.31
N GLN A 192 1.67 -24.70 35.02
CA GLN A 192 0.34 -25.26 34.77
C GLN A 192 -0.21 -24.87 33.40
N LYS A 193 -0.09 -23.58 33.03
CA LYS A 193 -0.50 -23.11 31.70
C LYS A 193 0.36 -23.71 30.59
N GLU A 194 1.64 -23.89 30.81
CA GLU A 194 2.56 -24.55 29.86
C GLU A 194 2.20 -26.03 29.66
N SER A 195 1.86 -26.77 30.73
CA SER A 195 1.43 -28.16 30.59
C SER A 195 0.09 -28.29 29.88
N SER A 196 -0.89 -27.44 30.20
CA SER A 196 -2.20 -27.43 29.53
C SER A 196 -2.07 -27.01 28.04
N TRP A 197 -1.16 -26.10 27.74
CA TRP A 197 -0.86 -25.75 26.36
C TRP A 197 -0.24 -26.92 25.58
N ARG A 198 0.76 -27.59 26.16
CA ARG A 198 1.38 -28.77 25.54
C ARG A 198 0.44 -29.97 25.40
N GLU A 199 -0.47 -30.19 26.34
CA GLU A 199 -1.48 -31.25 26.28
C GLU A 199 -2.58 -30.93 25.26
N GLY A 200 -3.03 -29.66 25.15
CA GLY A 200 -3.97 -29.20 24.12
C GLY A 200 -3.40 -29.20 22.71
N GLU A 201 -2.08 -29.21 22.58
CA GLU A 201 -1.36 -29.14 21.30
C GLU A 201 -1.40 -30.48 20.53
N SER A 202 -1.62 -31.61 21.20
CA SER A 202 -1.55 -32.90 20.54
C SER A 202 -2.76 -33.24 19.68
N ASP A 203 -3.92 -32.57 19.81
CA ASP A 203 -5.17 -32.92 19.14
C ASP A 203 -5.72 -31.90 18.13
N VAL A 204 -5.22 -30.67 18.10
CA VAL A 204 -5.71 -29.65 17.17
C VAL A 204 -4.93 -29.72 15.86
N LYS A 205 -5.49 -30.37 14.84
CA LYS A 205 -4.99 -30.28 13.47
C LYS A 205 -5.15 -28.84 13.01
N MET A 206 -4.02 -28.14 12.80
CA MET A 206 -4.00 -26.82 12.20
C MET A 206 -4.50 -26.91 10.76
N VAL A 207 -5.49 -26.10 10.41
CA VAL A 207 -6.10 -26.08 9.08
C VAL A 207 -5.62 -24.84 8.35
N VAL A 208 -5.02 -25.03 7.19
CA VAL A 208 -4.76 -23.97 6.22
C VAL A 208 -6.06 -23.77 5.44
N ASP A 209 -6.71 -22.65 5.63
CA ASP A 209 -7.90 -22.21 4.93
C ASP A 209 -7.62 -21.02 4.01
N GLU A 210 -8.66 -20.49 3.38
CA GLU A 210 -8.55 -19.32 2.49
C GLU A 210 -8.04 -18.07 3.23
N ASP A 211 -8.42 -17.92 4.50
CA ASP A 211 -8.07 -16.72 5.29
C ASP A 211 -6.59 -16.73 5.67
N VAL A 212 -6.01 -17.89 6.00
CA VAL A 212 -4.57 -18.03 6.23
C VAL A 212 -3.77 -17.69 4.96
N ILE A 213 -4.21 -18.15 3.79
CA ILE A 213 -3.57 -17.80 2.51
C ILE A 213 -3.65 -16.29 2.25
N ALA A 214 -4.80 -15.67 2.51
CA ALA A 214 -4.97 -14.22 2.37
C ALA A 214 -4.08 -13.44 3.34
N GLU A 215 -3.94 -13.91 4.60
CA GLU A 215 -3.03 -13.33 5.58
C GLU A 215 -1.56 -13.38 5.12
N VAL A 216 -1.13 -14.54 4.59
CA VAL A 216 0.24 -14.71 4.06
C VAL A 216 0.52 -13.73 2.93
N ILE A 217 -0.39 -13.63 1.95
CA ILE A 217 -0.24 -12.68 0.85
C ILE A 217 -0.21 -11.24 1.34
N SER A 218 -1.11 -10.90 2.27
CA SER A 218 -1.16 -9.56 2.85
C SER A 218 0.17 -9.16 3.49
N GLN A 219 0.79 -10.06 4.24
CA GLN A 219 2.09 -9.79 4.87
C GLN A 219 3.25 -9.76 3.87
N THR A 220 3.20 -10.61 2.83
CA THR A 220 4.26 -10.67 1.81
C THR A 220 4.22 -9.47 0.86
N THR A 221 3.01 -9.04 0.48
CA THR A 221 2.82 -7.96 -0.48
C THR A 221 2.56 -6.59 0.17
N GLY A 222 2.29 -6.55 1.47
CA GLY A 222 1.85 -5.34 2.17
C GLY A 222 0.41 -4.93 1.86
N ILE A 223 -0.36 -5.78 1.15
CA ILE A 223 -1.70 -5.45 0.70
C ILE A 223 -2.71 -6.19 1.55
N PRO A 224 -3.71 -5.53 2.12
CA PRO A 224 -4.81 -6.21 2.79
C PRO A 224 -5.62 -7.02 1.77
N VAL A 225 -5.32 -8.33 1.66
CA VAL A 225 -5.97 -9.26 0.71
C VAL A 225 -7.12 -10.00 1.39
N PHE A 226 -7.91 -9.33 2.16
CA PHE A 226 -9.12 -9.95 2.69
C PHE A 226 -10.23 -9.89 1.62
N LYS A 227 -10.99 -10.97 1.43
CA LYS A 227 -12.32 -10.87 0.80
C LYS A 227 -12.99 -9.67 1.45
N LEU A 228 -13.70 -8.83 0.67
CA LEU A 228 -14.46 -7.69 1.20
C LEU A 228 -15.11 -8.10 2.53
N THR A 229 -14.33 -8.03 3.58
CA THR A 229 -14.80 -8.34 4.92
C THR A 229 -15.81 -7.28 5.28
N GLN A 230 -16.71 -7.58 6.20
CA GLN A 230 -17.64 -6.56 6.72
C GLN A 230 -16.89 -5.30 7.20
N ALA A 231 -15.62 -5.46 7.64
CA ALA A 231 -14.76 -4.35 8.04
C ALA A 231 -14.31 -3.48 6.86
N GLU A 232 -13.88 -4.07 5.73
CA GLU A 232 -13.52 -3.32 4.51
C GLU A 232 -14.73 -2.64 3.87
N SER A 233 -15.88 -3.32 3.85
CA SER A 233 -17.12 -2.70 3.40
C SER A 233 -17.47 -1.49 4.25
N LYS A 234 -17.31 -1.57 5.57
CA LYS A 234 -17.48 -0.41 6.47
C LYS A 234 -16.43 0.67 6.20
N LYS A 235 -15.14 0.31 6.06
CA LYS A 235 -14.06 1.26 5.70
C LYS A 235 -14.39 2.00 4.40
N LEU A 236 -14.84 1.31 3.35
CA LEU A 236 -15.26 1.93 2.09
C LEU A 236 -16.52 2.82 2.21
N MET A 237 -17.43 2.49 3.11
CA MET A 237 -18.60 3.34 3.38
C MET A 237 -18.24 4.62 4.13
N THR A 238 -17.22 4.58 5.01
CA THR A 238 -16.73 5.76 5.74
C THR A 238 -15.67 6.56 4.97
N MET A 239 -15.31 6.14 3.75
CA MET A 239 -14.27 6.75 2.93
C MET A 239 -14.40 8.26 2.79
N GLU A 240 -15.60 8.78 2.54
CA GLU A 240 -15.83 10.22 2.39
C GLU A 240 -15.48 10.98 3.67
N SER A 241 -15.92 10.48 4.82
CA SER A 241 -15.62 11.10 6.12
C SER A 241 -14.13 11.03 6.48
N GLU A 242 -13.44 9.94 6.12
CA GLU A 242 -12.01 9.82 6.34
C GLU A 242 -11.20 10.78 5.46
N LEU A 243 -11.56 10.88 4.17
CA LEU A 243 -10.92 11.83 3.27
C LEU A 243 -11.15 13.29 3.71
N HIS A 244 -12.33 13.62 4.24
CA HIS A 244 -12.64 14.96 4.76
C HIS A 244 -11.88 15.34 6.03
N LYS A 245 -11.26 14.39 6.75
CA LYS A 245 -10.39 14.72 7.88
C LYS A 245 -9.15 15.51 7.45
N ARG A 246 -8.68 15.30 6.21
CA ARG A 246 -7.52 16.00 5.65
C ARG A 246 -7.87 16.96 4.51
N ILE A 247 -8.96 16.71 3.79
CA ILE A 247 -9.40 17.53 2.66
C ILE A 247 -10.57 18.40 3.07
N ILE A 248 -10.31 19.67 3.17
CA ILE A 248 -11.32 20.66 3.53
C ILE A 248 -12.08 21.13 2.28
N GLY A 249 -13.40 21.14 2.39
CA GLY A 249 -14.27 21.40 1.25
C GLY A 249 -14.19 20.28 0.20
N GLN A 250 -14.39 20.61 -1.07
CA GLN A 250 -14.27 19.66 -2.21
C GLN A 250 -15.25 18.47 -2.13
N ASP A 251 -16.41 18.64 -1.50
CA ASP A 251 -17.38 17.56 -1.24
C ASP A 251 -17.78 16.79 -2.50
N GLU A 252 -17.97 17.49 -3.61
CA GLU A 252 -18.32 16.87 -4.89
C GLU A 252 -17.18 16.03 -5.46
N ALA A 253 -15.93 16.52 -5.31
CA ALA A 253 -14.74 15.80 -5.78
C ALA A 253 -14.51 14.51 -4.96
N VAL A 254 -14.60 14.61 -3.64
CA VAL A 254 -14.48 13.48 -2.72
C VAL A 254 -15.58 12.46 -2.95
N SER A 255 -16.84 12.90 -3.11
CA SER A 255 -17.97 12.00 -3.35
C SER A 255 -17.90 11.30 -4.71
N ALA A 256 -17.51 12.02 -5.79
CA ALA A 256 -17.32 11.41 -7.11
C ALA A 256 -16.21 10.35 -7.11
N LEU A 257 -15.06 10.67 -6.50
CA LEU A 257 -13.94 9.75 -6.33
C LEU A 257 -14.36 8.50 -5.54
N SER A 258 -14.98 8.69 -4.39
CA SER A 258 -15.40 7.60 -3.50
C SER A 258 -16.40 6.66 -4.18
N ARG A 259 -17.36 7.19 -4.93
CA ARG A 259 -18.29 6.37 -5.73
C ARG A 259 -17.59 5.53 -6.78
N SER A 260 -16.63 6.09 -7.48
CA SER A 260 -15.88 5.38 -8.52
C SER A 260 -14.99 4.27 -7.93
N ILE A 261 -14.32 4.55 -6.81
CA ILE A 261 -13.51 3.55 -6.10
C ILE A 261 -14.38 2.42 -5.55
N ARG A 262 -15.52 2.73 -4.90
CA ARG A 262 -16.46 1.71 -4.42
C ARG A 262 -16.94 0.80 -5.56
N ARG A 263 -17.31 1.37 -6.72
CA ARG A 263 -17.72 0.60 -7.91
C ARG A 263 -16.62 -0.34 -8.40
N ALA A 264 -15.36 0.10 -8.42
CA ALA A 264 -14.22 -0.71 -8.82
C ALA A 264 -13.95 -1.86 -7.84
N ARG A 265 -14.03 -1.59 -6.51
CA ARG A 265 -13.79 -2.60 -5.47
C ARG A 265 -14.86 -3.67 -5.39
N VAL A 266 -16.10 -3.37 -5.71
CA VAL A 266 -17.20 -4.36 -5.79
C VAL A 266 -17.09 -5.26 -7.03
N GLY A 267 -16.13 -5.01 -7.93
CA GLY A 267 -15.89 -5.85 -9.12
C GLY A 267 -16.81 -5.53 -10.30
N LEU A 268 -17.49 -4.38 -10.31
CA LEU A 268 -18.34 -3.94 -11.42
C LEU A 268 -17.57 -3.25 -12.54
N LYS A 269 -16.23 -3.21 -12.46
CA LYS A 269 -15.35 -2.64 -13.47
C LYS A 269 -14.70 -3.75 -14.30
N ASP A 270 -14.30 -3.43 -15.54
CA ASP A 270 -13.54 -4.33 -16.41
C ASP A 270 -12.20 -4.71 -15.72
N PRO A 271 -11.95 -6.01 -15.47
CA PRO A 271 -10.75 -6.47 -14.77
C PRO A 271 -9.45 -6.25 -15.55
N LYS A 272 -9.54 -5.90 -16.84
CA LYS A 272 -8.37 -5.57 -17.67
C LYS A 272 -7.86 -4.15 -17.46
N ARG A 273 -8.67 -3.24 -16.92
CA ARG A 273 -8.34 -1.82 -16.72
C ARG A 273 -7.77 -1.53 -15.35
N PRO A 274 -7.04 -0.41 -15.18
CA PRO A 274 -6.61 0.06 -13.86
C PRO A 274 -7.79 0.19 -12.88
N SER A 275 -7.55 0.04 -11.57
CA SER A 275 -8.58 0.13 -10.53
C SER A 275 -9.30 1.48 -10.51
N GLY A 276 -8.64 2.57 -10.91
CA GLY A 276 -9.22 3.90 -11.10
C GLY A 276 -8.42 4.72 -12.08
N SER A 277 -9.08 5.61 -12.84
CA SER A 277 -8.41 6.53 -13.75
C SER A 277 -9.14 7.87 -13.78
N PHE A 278 -8.50 8.93 -13.26
CA PHE A 278 -9.13 10.21 -13.00
C PHE A 278 -8.31 11.39 -13.53
N ILE A 279 -8.98 12.44 -14.01
CA ILE A 279 -8.39 13.77 -14.14
C ILE A 279 -8.87 14.64 -12.97
N PHE A 280 -7.94 15.22 -12.23
CA PHE A 280 -8.17 16.24 -11.22
C PHE A 280 -7.90 17.61 -11.83
N ALA A 281 -8.94 18.31 -12.21
CA ALA A 281 -8.86 19.64 -12.82
C ALA A 281 -9.25 20.71 -11.82
N GLY A 282 -8.48 21.80 -11.75
CA GLY A 282 -8.80 22.89 -10.83
C GLY A 282 -7.62 23.85 -10.61
N PRO A 283 -7.83 24.97 -9.92
CA PRO A 283 -6.78 25.94 -9.60
C PRO A 283 -5.61 25.32 -8.83
N THR A 284 -4.51 26.01 -8.79
CA THR A 284 -3.37 25.60 -7.96
C THR A 284 -3.71 25.76 -6.47
N GLY A 285 -3.20 24.88 -5.61
CA GLY A 285 -3.33 25.00 -4.16
C GLY A 285 -4.73 24.70 -3.59
N VAL A 286 -5.59 23.96 -4.31
CA VAL A 286 -6.94 23.57 -3.84
C VAL A 286 -7.03 22.16 -3.26
N GLY A 287 -5.89 21.45 -3.14
CA GLY A 287 -5.83 20.11 -2.50
C GLY A 287 -5.78 18.93 -3.47
N LYS A 288 -5.54 19.10 -4.80
CA LYS A 288 -5.50 17.99 -5.77
C LYS A 288 -4.47 16.91 -5.42
N THR A 289 -3.24 17.31 -5.16
CA THR A 289 -2.14 16.40 -4.79
C THR A 289 -2.36 15.81 -3.39
N GLU A 290 -2.92 16.60 -2.48
CA GLU A 290 -3.24 16.14 -1.12
C GLU A 290 -4.34 15.07 -1.11
N LEU A 291 -5.38 15.22 -1.94
CA LEU A 291 -6.40 14.19 -2.11
C LEU A 291 -5.80 12.87 -2.64
N ALA A 292 -4.86 12.94 -3.60
CA ALA A 292 -4.17 11.74 -4.11
C ALA A 292 -3.34 11.06 -3.01
N LYS A 293 -2.67 11.85 -2.15
CA LYS A 293 -1.87 11.37 -1.02
C LYS A 293 -2.75 10.71 0.04
N THR A 294 -3.82 11.38 0.45
CA THR A 294 -4.79 10.85 1.42
C THR A 294 -5.48 9.59 0.91
N LEU A 295 -5.74 9.52 -0.41
CA LEU A 295 -6.29 8.33 -1.04
C LEU A 295 -5.33 7.13 -0.97
N ALA A 296 -4.04 7.35 -1.21
CA ALA A 296 -3.02 6.30 -1.12
C ALA A 296 -2.94 5.74 0.30
N GLU A 297 -2.87 6.61 1.29
CA GLU A 297 -2.88 6.23 2.70
C GLU A 297 -4.17 5.49 3.10
N PHE A 298 -5.33 5.99 2.68
CA PHE A 298 -6.61 5.35 3.00
C PHE A 298 -6.74 3.94 2.42
N LEU A 299 -6.30 3.72 1.17
CA LEU A 299 -6.49 2.45 0.45
C LEU A 299 -5.40 1.42 0.75
N PHE A 300 -4.18 1.87 1.01
CA PHE A 300 -3.00 1.01 1.12
C PHE A 300 -2.33 1.09 2.49
N ASP A 301 -2.87 1.91 3.40
CA ASP A 301 -2.34 2.18 4.74
C ASP A 301 -0.85 2.63 4.74
N ASP A 302 -0.38 3.19 3.59
CA ASP A 302 0.98 3.67 3.36
C ASP A 302 0.96 4.95 2.50
N GLU A 303 1.48 6.06 3.04
CA GLU A 303 1.63 7.31 2.28
C GLU A 303 2.61 7.17 1.11
N ASP A 304 3.62 6.30 1.27
CA ASP A 304 4.64 6.01 0.25
C ASP A 304 4.10 5.12 -0.90
N ALA A 305 2.85 4.67 -0.81
CA ALA A 305 2.15 4.05 -1.94
C ALA A 305 1.74 5.07 -3.02
N LEU A 306 2.10 6.35 -2.87
CA LEU A 306 1.95 7.38 -3.89
C LEU A 306 3.20 7.47 -4.77
N ILE A 307 3.08 7.09 -6.05
CA ILE A 307 4.12 7.30 -7.07
C ILE A 307 3.83 8.62 -7.80
N ARG A 308 4.55 9.68 -7.44
CA ARG A 308 4.40 10.98 -8.09
C ARG A 308 5.38 11.13 -9.24
N VAL A 309 4.88 11.59 -10.38
CA VAL A 309 5.64 11.91 -11.60
C VAL A 309 5.28 13.34 -12.05
N ASP A 310 6.25 14.23 -12.03
CA ASP A 310 6.06 15.61 -12.50
C ASP A 310 6.24 15.68 -14.02
N MET A 311 5.18 15.99 -14.75
CA MET A 311 5.20 16.01 -16.21
C MET A 311 5.98 17.18 -16.81
N SER A 312 6.34 18.17 -16.00
CA SER A 312 7.24 19.25 -16.45
C SER A 312 8.65 18.75 -16.79
N GLU A 313 9.10 17.65 -16.15
CA GLU A 313 10.38 16.99 -16.47
C GLU A 313 10.31 16.14 -17.74
N PHE A 314 9.11 15.85 -18.24
CA PHE A 314 8.84 14.95 -19.37
C PHE A 314 8.22 15.67 -20.57
N SER A 315 8.58 16.93 -20.77
CA SER A 315 8.14 17.76 -21.91
C SER A 315 8.87 17.45 -23.22
N GLU A 316 10.07 16.88 -23.16
CA GLU A 316 10.88 16.54 -24.33
C GLU A 316 10.67 15.08 -24.79
N LYS A 317 10.86 14.82 -26.08
CA LYS A 317 10.67 13.49 -26.68
C LYS A 317 11.51 12.39 -26.03
N TYR A 318 12.76 12.70 -25.66
CA TYR A 318 13.65 11.73 -25.02
C TYR A 318 13.26 11.42 -23.57
N ALA A 319 12.54 12.31 -22.92
CA ALA A 319 12.09 12.10 -21.57
C ALA A 319 11.02 10.98 -21.45
N ALA A 320 10.19 10.78 -22.50
CA ALA A 320 9.25 9.67 -22.54
C ALA A 320 9.96 8.29 -22.45
N SER A 321 11.13 8.16 -23.09
CA SER A 321 11.94 6.93 -23.02
C SER A 321 12.48 6.69 -21.60
N ARG A 322 12.82 7.73 -20.85
CA ARG A 322 13.26 7.61 -19.46
C ARG A 322 12.10 7.11 -18.56
N LEU A 323 10.88 7.53 -18.85
CA LEU A 323 9.72 7.17 -18.04
C LEU A 323 9.32 5.70 -18.21
N PHE A 324 9.32 5.21 -19.45
CA PHE A 324 8.81 3.87 -19.81
C PHE A 324 9.92 2.86 -20.19
N GLY A 325 11.16 3.30 -20.29
CA GLY A 325 12.31 2.50 -20.73
C GLY A 325 12.74 2.84 -22.17
N ALA A 326 14.05 2.89 -22.37
CA ALA A 326 14.64 3.16 -23.68
C ALA A 326 14.58 1.92 -24.58
N PRO A 327 14.35 2.07 -25.90
CA PRO A 327 14.44 0.97 -26.86
C PRO A 327 15.86 0.37 -26.90
N PRO A 328 16.01 -0.88 -27.36
CA PRO A 328 17.33 -1.51 -27.53
C PRO A 328 18.28 -0.66 -28.36
N GLY A 329 19.50 -0.46 -27.85
CA GLY A 329 20.55 0.32 -28.53
C GLY A 329 20.61 1.80 -28.17
N TYR A 330 19.73 2.30 -27.32
CA TYR A 330 19.79 3.67 -26.77
C TYR A 330 20.41 3.69 -25.37
N VAL A 331 21.00 4.85 -24.99
CA VAL A 331 21.54 5.06 -23.64
C VAL A 331 20.41 4.97 -22.61
N GLY A 332 20.63 4.21 -21.52
CA GLY A 332 19.62 3.97 -20.48
C GLY A 332 18.77 2.70 -20.68
N TYR A 333 19.03 1.86 -21.70
CA TYR A 333 18.32 0.60 -21.91
C TYR A 333 18.43 -0.37 -20.74
N GLU A 334 19.59 -0.43 -20.08
CA GLU A 334 19.83 -1.35 -18.95
C GLU A 334 19.15 -0.89 -17.64
N GLU A 335 18.86 0.40 -17.51
CA GLU A 335 18.29 0.98 -16.28
C GLU A 335 16.78 0.74 -16.13
N GLY A 336 16.09 0.33 -17.23
CA GLY A 336 14.63 0.22 -17.24
C GLY A 336 13.92 1.58 -17.23
N GLY A 337 12.58 1.59 -17.23
CA GLY A 337 11.80 2.83 -17.13
C GLY A 337 11.54 3.21 -15.69
N GLU A 338 11.65 4.48 -15.35
CA GLU A 338 11.47 4.99 -13.98
C GLU A 338 10.08 4.65 -13.42
N LEU A 339 9.02 4.85 -14.20
CA LEU A 339 7.66 4.53 -13.78
C LEU A 339 7.43 3.02 -13.73
N THR A 340 7.87 2.30 -14.75
CA THR A 340 7.66 0.85 -14.86
C THR A 340 8.35 0.10 -13.72
N GLU A 341 9.55 0.51 -13.31
CA GLU A 341 10.25 -0.08 -12.17
C GLU A 341 9.57 0.27 -10.83
N LYS A 342 9.10 1.52 -10.64
CA LYS A 342 8.38 1.91 -9.43
C LYS A 342 7.07 1.12 -9.27
N VAL A 343 6.29 0.99 -10.36
CA VAL A 343 5.02 0.24 -10.33
C VAL A 343 5.27 -1.27 -10.16
N ARG A 344 6.32 -1.83 -10.78
CA ARG A 344 6.68 -3.23 -10.60
C ARG A 344 7.02 -3.55 -9.13
N ARG A 345 7.70 -2.61 -8.44
CA ARG A 345 8.03 -2.75 -7.00
C ARG A 345 6.84 -2.53 -6.09
N LYS A 346 5.94 -1.59 -6.46
CA LYS A 346 4.72 -1.24 -5.71
C LYS A 346 3.50 -1.34 -6.64
N PRO A 347 3.00 -2.57 -6.95
CA PRO A 347 1.89 -2.76 -7.88
C PRO A 347 0.55 -2.24 -7.36
N PHE A 348 0.44 -2.04 -6.05
CA PHE A 348 -0.70 -1.41 -5.40
C PHE A 348 -0.31 -0.01 -4.98
N SER A 349 -0.55 0.93 -5.87
CA SER A 349 -0.15 2.32 -5.67
C SER A 349 -1.10 3.29 -6.36
N VAL A 350 -1.07 4.53 -5.90
CA VAL A 350 -1.66 5.65 -6.62
C VAL A 350 -0.57 6.27 -7.48
N VAL A 351 -0.75 6.27 -8.79
CA VAL A 351 0.17 6.90 -9.73
C VAL A 351 -0.35 8.28 -10.08
N LEU A 352 0.33 9.30 -9.62
CA LEU A 352 -0.01 10.70 -9.82
C LEU A 352 0.87 11.33 -10.90
N PHE A 353 0.28 11.67 -12.03
CA PHE A 353 0.90 12.48 -13.07
C PHE A 353 0.55 13.95 -12.85
N ASP A 354 1.49 14.70 -12.32
CA ASP A 354 1.28 16.13 -11.97
C ASP A 354 1.53 17.02 -13.19
N GLU A 355 0.66 18.01 -13.42
CA GLU A 355 0.71 18.97 -14.54
C GLU A 355 0.74 18.27 -15.93
N ILE A 356 -0.21 17.37 -16.16
CA ILE A 356 -0.27 16.51 -17.36
C ILE A 356 -0.26 17.30 -18.69
N GLU A 357 -0.73 18.54 -18.70
CA GLU A 357 -0.71 19.42 -19.87
C GLU A 357 0.69 19.76 -20.38
N LYS A 358 1.72 19.56 -19.55
CA LYS A 358 3.13 19.80 -19.93
C LYS A 358 3.80 18.59 -20.57
N ALA A 359 3.18 17.43 -20.49
CA ALA A 359 3.73 16.19 -21.00
C ALA A 359 3.88 16.17 -22.52
N HIS A 360 4.93 15.51 -23.03
CA HIS A 360 5.09 15.28 -24.44
C HIS A 360 3.94 14.41 -25.00
N PRO A 361 3.44 14.66 -26.24
CA PRO A 361 2.33 13.92 -26.84
C PRO A 361 2.51 12.39 -26.89
N ASP A 362 3.73 11.90 -27.00
CA ASP A 362 4.02 10.46 -27.03
C ASP A 362 3.68 9.75 -25.72
N ILE A 363 3.70 10.48 -24.59
CA ILE A 363 3.31 9.95 -23.28
C ILE A 363 1.83 9.56 -23.27
N PHE A 364 0.97 10.37 -23.88
CA PHE A 364 -0.46 10.05 -23.98
C PHE A 364 -0.73 8.77 -24.75
N ASN A 365 0.04 8.50 -25.82
CA ASN A 365 -0.10 7.28 -26.59
C ASN A 365 0.25 6.03 -25.75
N THR A 366 1.27 6.13 -24.91
CA THR A 366 1.66 5.06 -23.99
C THR A 366 0.65 4.90 -22.86
N LEU A 367 0.14 6.00 -22.30
CA LEU A 367 -0.91 5.96 -21.29
C LEU A 367 -2.22 5.37 -21.81
N LEU A 368 -2.55 5.52 -23.09
CA LEU A 368 -3.72 4.85 -23.71
C LEU A 368 -3.61 3.33 -23.56
N GLN A 369 -2.44 2.74 -23.77
CA GLN A 369 -2.24 1.31 -23.59
C GLN A 369 -2.47 0.91 -22.12
N VAL A 370 -1.98 1.68 -21.18
CA VAL A 370 -2.21 1.44 -19.74
C VAL A 370 -3.69 1.52 -19.40
N LEU A 371 -4.41 2.53 -19.90
CA LEU A 371 -5.83 2.75 -19.61
C LEU A 371 -6.75 1.70 -20.23
N ASP A 372 -6.36 1.11 -21.38
CA ASP A 372 -7.16 0.10 -22.08
C ASP A 372 -6.85 -1.33 -21.64
N ASP A 373 -5.56 -1.68 -21.65
CA ASP A 373 -5.10 -3.05 -21.43
C ASP A 373 -4.65 -3.30 -19.97
N GLY A 374 -4.52 -2.23 -19.17
CA GLY A 374 -4.04 -2.29 -17.79
C GLY A 374 -2.61 -2.79 -17.65
N HIS A 375 -1.84 -2.82 -18.72
CA HIS A 375 -0.43 -3.18 -18.67
C HIS A 375 0.40 -2.35 -19.66
N LEU A 376 1.69 -2.30 -19.40
CA LEU A 376 2.66 -1.65 -20.26
C LEU A 376 3.85 -2.58 -20.48
N THR A 377 4.33 -2.67 -21.71
CA THR A 377 5.59 -3.37 -22.00
C THR A 377 6.73 -2.36 -21.93
N ASP A 378 7.70 -2.62 -21.05
CA ASP A 378 8.87 -1.76 -20.89
C ASP A 378 9.86 -1.90 -22.07
N GLY A 379 10.90 -1.06 -22.09
CA GLY A 379 11.92 -1.12 -23.14
C GLY A 379 12.69 -2.44 -23.19
N GLN A 380 12.67 -3.25 -22.13
CA GLN A 380 13.30 -4.57 -22.04
C GLN A 380 12.34 -5.71 -22.45
N GLY A 381 11.11 -5.40 -22.87
CA GLY A 381 10.10 -6.39 -23.27
C GLY A 381 9.32 -7.01 -22.11
N ARG A 382 9.51 -6.55 -20.86
CA ARG A 382 8.78 -7.05 -19.70
C ARG A 382 7.41 -6.36 -19.60
N LYS A 383 6.39 -7.14 -19.30
CA LYS A 383 5.03 -6.62 -19.05
C LYS A 383 4.92 -6.16 -17.59
N VAL A 384 4.58 -4.90 -17.41
CA VAL A 384 4.29 -4.29 -16.09
C VAL A 384 2.79 -4.09 -15.97
N ASP A 385 2.19 -4.62 -14.93
CA ASP A 385 0.74 -4.60 -14.70
C ASP A 385 0.34 -3.37 -13.90
N PHE A 386 -0.65 -2.62 -14.40
CA PHE A 386 -1.25 -1.44 -13.78
C PHE A 386 -2.69 -1.68 -13.30
N LYS A 387 -3.22 -2.91 -13.37
CA LYS A 387 -4.63 -3.19 -13.03
C LYS A 387 -4.97 -2.84 -11.59
N ASN A 388 -4.00 -3.02 -10.69
CA ASN A 388 -4.17 -2.72 -9.27
C ASN A 388 -3.79 -1.29 -8.90
N THR A 389 -3.35 -0.47 -9.86
CA THR A 389 -3.03 0.94 -9.63
C THR A 389 -4.24 1.84 -9.81
N ILE A 390 -4.20 3.01 -9.17
CA ILE A 390 -5.12 4.11 -9.42
C ILE A 390 -4.33 5.22 -10.10
N ILE A 391 -4.77 5.59 -11.30
CA ILE A 391 -4.13 6.62 -12.12
C ILE A 391 -4.82 7.95 -11.90
N ILE A 392 -4.09 8.96 -11.46
CA ILE A 392 -4.57 10.32 -11.25
C ILE A 392 -3.73 11.27 -12.09
N LEU A 393 -4.38 12.06 -12.92
CA LEU A 393 -3.77 13.09 -13.75
C LEU A 393 -4.18 14.45 -13.21
N THR A 394 -3.26 15.33 -12.80
CA THR A 394 -3.65 16.67 -12.38
C THR A 394 -3.44 17.68 -13.51
N THR A 395 -4.32 18.65 -13.57
CA THR A 395 -4.23 19.75 -14.53
C THR A 395 -4.78 21.04 -13.93
N ASN A 396 -4.28 22.18 -14.43
CA ASN A 396 -4.80 23.51 -14.10
C ASN A 396 -5.47 24.20 -15.31
N LEU A 397 -5.73 23.45 -16.38
CA LEU A 397 -6.43 23.96 -17.57
C LEU A 397 -7.85 24.41 -17.22
N GLY A 398 -8.35 25.43 -17.91
CA GLY A 398 -9.69 25.96 -17.75
C GLY A 398 -9.93 26.81 -16.51
N THR A 399 -8.96 26.92 -15.62
CA THR A 399 -9.17 27.61 -14.34
C THR A 399 -8.46 28.97 -14.27
N ARG A 400 -7.47 29.21 -15.13
CA ARG A 400 -6.71 30.49 -15.16
C ARG A 400 -7.58 31.69 -15.56
N ASP A 401 -8.51 31.50 -16.48
CA ASP A 401 -9.35 32.58 -16.98
C ASP A 401 -10.53 32.87 -16.06
N ILE A 402 -10.98 31.85 -15.32
CA ILE A 402 -12.02 32.02 -14.27
C ILE A 402 -11.49 32.89 -13.11
N ALA A 403 -10.25 32.64 -12.69
CA ALA A 403 -9.60 33.44 -11.65
C ALA A 403 -9.40 34.92 -12.09
N LYS A 404 -9.13 35.17 -13.37
CA LYS A 404 -9.05 36.55 -13.94
C LYS A 404 -10.42 37.22 -14.03
N ALA A 405 -11.48 36.47 -14.38
CA ALA A 405 -12.83 36.99 -14.48
C ALA A 405 -13.43 37.38 -13.11
N ALA A 406 -13.07 36.65 -12.06
CA ALA A 406 -13.45 37.00 -10.69
C ALA A 406 -12.85 38.32 -10.23
N ASN A 407 -11.62 38.67 -10.68
CA ASN A 407 -10.94 39.92 -10.36
C ASN A 407 -11.44 41.15 -11.17
N THR A 408 -12.20 40.95 -12.25
CA THR A 408 -12.71 42.06 -13.08
C THR A 408 -14.08 42.58 -12.66
N GLY A 409 -14.58 42.24 -11.47
CA GLY A 409 -15.74 42.89 -10.86
C GLY A 409 -17.13 42.55 -11.47
N PHE A 410 -17.21 41.57 -12.33
CA PHE A 410 -18.50 41.02 -12.73
C PHE A 410 -19.04 40.17 -11.57
N ASN A 411 -19.89 40.82 -10.73
CA ASN A 411 -20.71 40.15 -9.74
C ASN A 411 -21.57 39.06 -10.41
N LEU A 412 -21.06 37.87 -10.47
CA LEU A 412 -21.86 36.67 -10.75
C LEU A 412 -22.67 36.37 -9.50
N GLY A 413 -23.92 36.89 -9.52
CA GLY A 413 -24.89 36.76 -8.41
C GLY A 413 -24.98 35.32 -7.93
N ALA A 414 -25.00 35.23 -6.66
CA ALA A 414 -25.42 34.28 -5.64
C ALA A 414 -26.05 32.93 -6.04
N ASN A 415 -25.44 32.15 -6.95
CA ASN A 415 -25.76 30.74 -7.07
C ASN A 415 -24.45 29.97 -7.29
N THR A 416 -23.90 29.48 -6.19
CA THR A 416 -22.65 28.66 -6.14
C THR A 416 -22.73 27.43 -7.04
N GLU A 417 -23.89 26.86 -7.20
CA GLU A 417 -24.15 25.67 -8.02
C GLU A 417 -24.07 25.97 -9.53
N SER A 418 -24.60 27.11 -9.97
CA SER A 418 -24.52 27.54 -11.37
C SER A 418 -23.10 27.96 -11.78
N SER A 419 -22.29 28.45 -10.85
CA SER A 419 -20.90 28.82 -11.10
C SER A 419 -19.99 27.57 -11.23
N TYR A 420 -20.26 26.55 -10.44
CA TYR A 420 -19.55 25.27 -10.54
C TYR A 420 -19.84 24.54 -11.85
N GLN A 421 -21.12 24.50 -12.28
CA GLN A 421 -21.47 23.87 -13.56
C GLN A 421 -20.80 24.57 -14.75
N ARG A 422 -20.76 25.91 -14.76
CA ARG A 422 -20.03 26.68 -15.78
C ARG A 422 -18.53 26.37 -15.78
N MET A 423 -17.90 26.28 -14.60
CA MET A 423 -16.50 25.89 -14.46
C MET A 423 -16.27 24.49 -15.05
N LYS A 424 -17.13 23.53 -14.71
CA LYS A 424 -17.06 22.16 -15.24
C LYS A 424 -17.18 22.11 -16.76
N ASP A 425 -18.10 22.88 -17.32
CA ASP A 425 -18.31 22.98 -18.77
C ASP A 425 -17.10 23.60 -19.48
N GLN A 426 -16.54 24.67 -18.90
CA GLN A 426 -15.34 25.34 -19.44
C GLN A 426 -14.12 24.43 -19.36
N VAL A 427 -13.85 23.82 -18.20
CA VAL A 427 -12.77 22.83 -18.04
C VAL A 427 -12.93 21.71 -19.03
N SER A 428 -14.14 21.18 -19.20
CA SER A 428 -14.42 20.10 -20.16
C SER A 428 -14.17 20.53 -21.61
N ALA A 429 -14.48 21.79 -21.94
CA ALA A 429 -14.21 22.34 -23.28
C ALA A 429 -12.71 22.47 -23.56
N GLU A 430 -11.94 22.97 -22.60
CA GLU A 430 -10.49 23.12 -22.74
C GLU A 430 -9.77 21.76 -22.77
N LEU A 431 -10.20 20.82 -21.93
CA LEU A 431 -9.67 19.46 -21.96
C LEU A 431 -9.89 18.80 -23.32
N LYS A 432 -11.04 19.01 -23.96
CA LYS A 432 -11.34 18.50 -25.32
C LYS A 432 -10.49 19.18 -26.40
N GLN A 433 -10.01 20.40 -26.19
CA GLN A 433 -9.09 21.06 -27.12
C GLN A 433 -7.65 20.56 -26.98
N GLN A 434 -7.22 20.30 -25.72
CA GLN A 434 -5.84 19.89 -25.43
C GLN A 434 -5.60 18.40 -25.61
N PHE A 435 -6.58 17.55 -25.22
CA PHE A 435 -6.47 16.11 -25.24
C PHE A 435 -7.35 15.50 -26.32
N ARG A 436 -6.86 14.42 -26.94
CA ARG A 436 -7.66 13.68 -27.92
C ARG A 436 -8.92 13.11 -27.24
N PRO A 437 -10.08 13.13 -27.92
CA PRO A 437 -11.32 12.57 -27.37
C PRO A 437 -11.18 11.10 -26.95
N GLU A 438 -10.34 10.35 -27.66
CA GLU A 438 -10.03 8.96 -27.37
C GLU A 438 -9.44 8.79 -25.97
N PHE A 439 -8.50 9.66 -25.58
CA PHE A 439 -7.88 9.63 -24.24
C PHE A 439 -8.89 9.97 -23.14
N LEU A 440 -9.69 11.02 -23.33
CA LEU A 440 -10.69 11.43 -22.35
C LEU A 440 -11.77 10.37 -22.10
N ASN A 441 -12.16 9.63 -23.17
CA ASN A 441 -13.17 8.58 -23.08
C ASN A 441 -12.68 7.31 -22.35
N ARG A 442 -11.38 7.17 -22.09
CA ARG A 442 -10.79 6.03 -21.35
C ARG A 442 -10.74 6.26 -19.85
N LEU A 443 -10.89 7.51 -19.43
CA LEU A 443 -10.91 7.88 -18.02
C LEU A 443 -12.26 7.55 -17.39
N ASP A 444 -12.24 7.19 -16.12
CA ASP A 444 -13.46 6.87 -15.36
C ASP A 444 -14.26 8.13 -15.04
N ASP A 445 -13.57 9.22 -14.66
CA ASP A 445 -14.25 10.49 -14.38
C ASP A 445 -13.27 11.69 -14.47
N ILE A 446 -13.86 12.88 -14.66
CA ILE A 446 -13.19 14.17 -14.63
C ILE A 446 -13.69 14.91 -13.40
N ILE A 447 -12.83 15.03 -12.40
CA ILE A 447 -13.14 15.61 -11.10
C ILE A 447 -12.65 17.06 -11.08
N VAL A 448 -13.58 18.00 -10.94
CA VAL A 448 -13.29 19.43 -10.94
C VAL A 448 -13.27 19.96 -9.50
N PHE A 449 -12.15 20.57 -9.13
CA PHE A 449 -11.92 21.16 -7.81
C PHE A 449 -12.38 22.61 -7.79
N LYS A 450 -13.10 23.00 -6.75
CA LYS A 450 -13.55 24.39 -6.53
C LYS A 450 -12.42 25.22 -5.93
N GLN A 451 -12.49 26.54 -6.12
CA GLN A 451 -11.65 27.46 -5.35
C GLN A 451 -12.00 27.36 -3.87
N LEU A 452 -10.97 27.50 -3.02
CA LEU A 452 -11.17 27.54 -1.58
C LEU A 452 -11.74 28.89 -1.15
N THR A 453 -12.62 28.86 -0.16
CA THR A 453 -13.16 30.04 0.49
C THR A 453 -12.31 30.40 1.73
N GLU A 454 -12.35 31.64 2.17
CA GLU A 454 -11.64 32.10 3.38
C GLU A 454 -11.92 31.21 4.62
N PRO A 455 -13.19 30.85 4.94
CA PRO A 455 -13.47 29.94 6.05
C PRO A 455 -12.83 28.55 5.89
N GLN A 456 -12.71 28.05 4.64
CA GLN A 456 -12.05 26.78 4.38
C GLN A 456 -10.54 26.86 4.57
N VAL A 457 -9.93 27.98 4.18
CA VAL A 457 -8.51 28.23 4.43
C VAL A 457 -8.19 28.27 5.92
N ARG A 458 -9.07 28.87 6.74
CA ARG A 458 -8.96 28.85 8.21
C ARG A 458 -8.96 27.42 8.76
N GLN A 459 -9.84 26.56 8.26
CA GLN A 459 -9.83 25.14 8.66
C GLN A 459 -8.55 24.40 8.23
N ILE A 460 -7.93 24.79 7.11
CA ILE A 460 -6.65 24.25 6.69
C ILE A 460 -5.55 24.69 7.67
N VAL A 461 -5.59 25.94 8.17
CA VAL A 461 -4.66 26.39 9.24
C VAL A 461 -4.74 25.47 10.46
N ASP A 462 -5.95 25.09 10.89
CA ASP A 462 -6.11 24.19 12.03
C ASP A 462 -5.45 22.81 11.78
N LEU A 463 -5.53 22.29 10.55
CA LEU A 463 -4.88 21.02 10.19
C LEU A 463 -3.36 21.12 10.17
N ASP A 464 -2.80 22.18 9.57
CA ASP A 464 -1.35 22.41 9.52
C ASP A 464 -0.78 22.62 10.93
N VAL A 465 -1.49 23.35 11.79
CA VAL A 465 -1.12 23.56 13.20
C VAL A 465 -1.16 22.25 13.98
N LYS A 466 -2.14 21.37 13.72
CA LYS A 466 -2.17 20.05 14.34
C LYS A 466 -0.91 19.24 13.99
N GLN A 467 -0.50 19.23 12.72
CA GLN A 467 0.73 18.57 12.29
C GLN A 467 1.99 19.17 12.96
N LEU A 468 1.98 20.48 13.21
CA LEU A 468 3.06 21.14 13.94
C LEU A 468 3.04 20.74 15.42
N ASN A 469 1.87 20.63 16.03
CA ASN A 469 1.72 20.13 17.40
C ASN A 469 2.26 18.71 17.56
N ASP A 470 1.98 17.81 16.61
CA ASP A 470 2.49 16.43 16.65
C ASP A 470 4.03 16.40 16.65
N ARG A 471 4.68 17.33 15.96
CA ARG A 471 6.17 17.47 15.97
C ARG A 471 6.71 18.13 17.27
N LEU A 472 5.96 19.04 17.86
CA LEU A 472 6.33 19.69 19.12
C LEU A 472 6.12 18.76 20.33
N PHE A 473 5.26 17.77 20.19
CA PHE A 473 5.00 16.77 21.23
C PHE A 473 6.26 15.99 21.63
N ASP A 474 7.17 15.74 20.72
CA ASP A 474 8.47 15.10 21.00
C ASP A 474 9.33 15.91 21.99
N ARG A 475 9.06 17.21 22.12
CA ARG A 475 9.69 18.13 23.09
C ARG A 475 8.80 18.44 24.30
N HIS A 476 7.71 17.72 24.46
CA HIS A 476 6.68 17.99 25.48
C HIS A 476 6.09 19.41 25.40
N MET A 477 6.10 20.01 24.21
CA MET A 477 5.53 21.32 23.93
C MET A 477 4.19 21.20 23.21
N SER A 478 3.31 22.16 23.41
CA SER A 478 2.05 22.28 22.64
C SER A 478 1.88 23.70 22.12
N LEU A 479 1.24 23.83 20.96
CA LEU A 479 0.95 25.11 20.29
C LEU A 479 -0.54 25.36 20.30
N GLU A 480 -0.95 26.53 20.75
CA GLU A 480 -2.34 26.99 20.73
C GLU A 480 -2.41 28.34 20.01
N LEU A 481 -3.21 28.42 18.95
CA LEU A 481 -3.45 29.66 18.23
C LEU A 481 -4.78 30.28 18.65
N THR A 482 -4.79 31.57 18.91
CA THR A 482 -6.03 32.35 19.08
C THR A 482 -6.78 32.45 17.73
N ASP A 483 -8.07 32.73 17.81
CA ASP A 483 -8.88 32.93 16.58
C ASP A 483 -8.36 34.08 15.73
N ALA A 484 -7.84 35.16 16.36
CA ALA A 484 -7.20 36.28 15.68
C ALA A 484 -5.93 35.85 14.93
N ALA A 485 -5.08 35.01 15.54
CA ALA A 485 -3.88 34.47 14.89
C ALA A 485 -4.24 33.56 13.69
N LYS A 486 -5.26 32.73 13.83
CA LYS A 486 -5.77 31.89 12.72
C LYS A 486 -6.29 32.73 11.55
N ASP A 487 -7.05 33.76 11.83
CA ASP A 487 -7.58 34.66 10.79
C ASP A 487 -6.46 35.42 10.09
N LEU A 488 -5.44 35.87 10.85
CA LEU A 488 -4.26 36.53 10.28
C LEU A 488 -3.45 35.57 9.39
N LEU A 489 -3.23 34.32 9.83
CA LEU A 489 -2.56 33.29 9.02
C LEU A 489 -3.34 32.99 7.75
N ALA A 490 -4.67 32.84 7.86
CA ALA A 490 -5.53 32.61 6.71
C ALA A 490 -5.44 33.75 5.69
N GLN A 491 -5.48 35.01 6.15
CA GLN A 491 -5.36 36.20 5.28
C GLN A 491 -3.99 36.31 4.63
N LYS A 492 -2.91 36.10 5.38
CA LYS A 492 -1.53 36.13 4.84
C LYS A 492 -1.23 34.94 3.91
N GLY A 493 -1.83 33.78 4.20
CA GLY A 493 -1.58 32.52 3.50
C GLY A 493 -2.49 32.23 2.31
N PHE A 494 -3.52 33.03 2.08
CA PHE A 494 -4.46 32.85 0.98
C PHE A 494 -4.15 33.79 -0.17
N ASP A 495 -4.01 33.24 -1.35
CA ASP A 495 -3.90 33.98 -2.62
C ASP A 495 -4.98 33.47 -3.58
N PRO A 496 -5.82 34.34 -4.16
CA PRO A 496 -6.88 33.92 -5.09
C PRO A 496 -6.38 33.13 -6.32
N LEU A 497 -5.11 33.30 -6.74
CA LEU A 497 -4.50 32.62 -7.88
C LEU A 497 -3.76 31.34 -7.46
N LEU A 498 -3.14 31.33 -6.28
CA LEU A 498 -2.30 30.25 -5.78
C LEU A 498 -3.01 29.36 -4.72
N GLY A 499 -4.24 29.74 -4.33
CA GLY A 499 -5.02 29.04 -3.31
C GLY A 499 -4.34 29.05 -1.94
N ALA A 500 -4.37 27.95 -1.23
CA ALA A 500 -3.72 27.76 0.06
C ALA A 500 -2.21 27.37 -0.05
N ARG A 501 -1.61 27.35 -1.26
CA ARG A 501 -0.19 26.98 -1.42
C ARG A 501 0.79 27.87 -0.64
N PRO A 502 0.58 29.20 -0.52
CA PRO A 502 1.44 30.05 0.29
C PRO A 502 1.33 29.81 1.79
N LEU A 503 0.19 29.28 2.27
CA LEU A 503 -0.12 29.13 3.69
C LEU A 503 0.99 28.37 4.46
N ARG A 504 1.43 27.24 3.95
CA ARG A 504 2.49 26.45 4.59
C ARG A 504 3.80 27.24 4.77
N ARG A 505 4.15 28.09 3.79
CA ARG A 505 5.34 28.93 3.88
C ARG A 505 5.17 30.06 4.90
N VAL A 506 3.94 30.60 5.01
CA VAL A 506 3.61 31.63 6.00
C VAL A 506 3.68 31.02 7.39
N ILE A 507 3.09 29.85 7.62
CA ILE A 507 3.16 29.12 8.90
C ILE A 507 4.63 28.82 9.25
N GLN A 508 5.41 28.33 8.32
CA GLN A 508 6.83 28.05 8.54
C GLN A 508 7.59 29.32 8.95
N ARG A 509 7.50 30.38 8.17
CA ARG A 509 8.26 31.61 8.40
C ARG A 509 7.77 32.39 9.64
N ASP A 510 6.46 32.53 9.79
CA ASP A 510 5.89 33.44 10.78
C ASP A 510 5.61 32.73 12.14
N VAL A 511 5.55 31.39 12.17
CA VAL A 511 5.27 30.60 13.37
C VAL A 511 6.43 29.65 13.71
N GLU A 512 6.81 28.72 12.80
CA GLU A 512 7.83 27.70 13.11
C GLU A 512 9.22 28.35 13.35
N ASP A 513 9.65 29.26 12.47
CA ASP A 513 10.93 29.94 12.60
C ASP A 513 10.96 30.83 13.86
N ALA A 514 9.86 31.57 14.12
CA ALA A 514 9.76 32.42 15.32
C ALA A 514 9.79 31.62 16.63
N ILE A 515 9.09 30.48 16.69
CA ILE A 515 9.14 29.56 17.86
C ILE A 515 10.58 29.04 18.01
N SER A 516 11.22 28.63 16.92
CA SER A 516 12.59 28.09 16.94
C SER A 516 13.60 29.13 17.47
N GLU A 517 13.50 30.39 17.03
CA GLU A 517 14.34 31.47 17.54
C GLU A 517 14.13 31.72 19.04
N LYS A 518 12.88 31.74 19.50
CA LYS A 518 12.56 31.95 20.92
C LYS A 518 13.02 30.82 21.83
N ILE A 519 12.98 29.57 21.34
CA ILE A 519 13.56 28.41 22.05
C ILE A 519 15.08 28.56 22.13
N LEU A 520 15.76 28.98 21.05
CA LEU A 520 17.21 29.18 21.05
C LEU A 520 17.66 30.34 21.92
N MET A 521 16.84 31.40 22.08
CA MET A 521 17.09 32.53 22.97
C MET A 521 16.76 32.21 24.41
N GLY A 522 16.14 31.07 24.74
CA GLY A 522 15.70 30.71 26.07
C GLY A 522 14.46 31.45 26.56
N GLU A 523 13.69 32.07 25.65
CA GLU A 523 12.41 32.71 25.95
C GLU A 523 11.27 31.69 26.08
N LEU A 524 11.41 30.54 25.39
CA LEU A 524 10.52 29.38 25.46
C LEU A 524 11.33 28.16 25.89
N GLU A 525 10.83 27.42 26.88
CA GLU A 525 11.46 26.20 27.42
C GLU A 525 10.67 24.95 27.01
N ASP A 526 11.37 23.81 26.95
CA ASP A 526 10.72 22.51 26.75
C ASP A 526 9.70 22.25 27.88
N GLY A 527 8.55 21.67 27.54
CA GLY A 527 7.47 21.44 28.50
C GLY A 527 6.49 22.60 28.67
N GLN A 528 6.53 23.61 27.81
CA GLN A 528 5.58 24.72 27.81
C GLN A 528 4.50 24.61 26.74
N ARG A 529 3.34 25.22 27.03
CA ARG A 529 2.31 25.52 26.03
C ARG A 529 2.61 26.89 25.43
N VAL A 530 2.84 26.93 24.13
CA VAL A 530 3.08 28.16 23.38
C VAL A 530 1.75 28.68 22.86
N LYS A 531 1.30 29.81 23.39
CA LYS A 531 0.13 30.52 22.90
C LYS A 531 0.56 31.59 21.91
N VAL A 532 0.00 31.53 20.70
CA VAL A 532 0.24 32.50 19.64
C VAL A 532 -0.99 33.38 19.45
N ASP A 533 -0.81 34.66 19.61
CA ASP A 533 -1.84 35.68 19.38
C ASP A 533 -1.44 36.62 18.24
N ALA A 534 -2.36 37.38 17.73
CA ALA A 534 -2.13 38.39 16.70
C ALA A 534 -2.46 39.76 17.21
N GLU A 535 -1.51 40.70 17.07
CA GLU A 535 -1.72 42.12 17.38
C GLU A 535 -1.71 42.95 16.09
N GLY A 536 -2.71 43.80 15.91
CA GLY A 536 -2.86 44.67 14.75
C GLY A 536 -4.04 44.30 13.86
N GLU A 537 -4.38 45.19 12.93
CA GLU A 537 -5.48 44.99 12.00
C GLU A 537 -5.01 44.53 10.60
N GLY A 538 -5.64 43.49 10.06
CA GLY A 538 -5.43 42.99 8.71
C GLY A 538 -4.03 42.38 8.45
N ILE A 539 -3.59 42.33 7.23
CA ILE A 539 -2.37 41.65 6.76
C ILE A 539 -1.07 42.18 7.41
N LEU A 540 -1.08 43.38 7.98
CA LEU A 540 0.07 44.00 8.66
C LEU A 540 0.19 43.60 10.14
N GLY A 541 -0.72 42.77 10.67
CA GLY A 541 -0.63 42.25 12.04
C GLY A 541 0.65 41.46 12.28
N GLU A 542 1.15 41.51 13.53
CA GLU A 542 2.30 40.77 14.00
C GLU A 542 1.87 39.66 14.97
N PHE A 543 2.64 38.57 15.04
CA PHE A 543 2.35 37.48 15.95
C PHE A 543 3.10 37.66 17.25
N THR A 544 2.39 37.47 18.36
CA THR A 544 2.96 37.46 19.71
C THR A 544 2.95 36.04 20.27
N PHE A 545 4.03 35.67 20.95
CA PHE A 545 4.24 34.31 21.48
C PHE A 545 4.41 34.39 22.99
N THR A 546 3.60 33.65 23.72
CA THR A 546 3.68 33.54 25.18
C THR A 546 3.79 32.09 25.60
N GLY A 547 4.78 31.75 26.44
CA GLY A 547 4.94 30.41 27.00
C GLY A 547 4.21 30.30 28.33
N GLU A 548 3.31 29.35 28.48
CA GLU A 548 2.64 29.00 29.74
C GLU A 548 3.13 27.61 30.16
N ALA A 549 3.25 27.36 31.48
CA ALA A 549 3.63 26.02 31.96
C ALA A 549 2.59 24.99 31.49
N PHE A 550 3.04 23.91 30.84
CA PHE A 550 2.17 22.84 30.40
C PHE A 550 1.87 21.91 31.58
N GLU A 551 0.69 22.03 32.17
CA GLU A 551 0.14 20.99 33.02
C GLU A 551 -0.41 19.88 32.11
N GLU A 552 0.23 18.71 32.10
CA GLU A 552 -0.36 17.54 31.42
C GLU A 552 -1.78 17.33 31.96
N PRO A 553 -2.78 17.17 31.10
CA PRO A 553 -4.09 16.76 31.55
C PRO A 553 -3.91 15.42 32.27
N ASN A 554 -4.19 15.41 33.56
CA ASN A 554 -4.12 14.24 34.41
C ASN A 554 -5.01 13.16 33.78
N THR A 555 -4.43 12.28 33.00
CA THR A 555 -5.09 11.05 32.54
C THR A 555 -5.07 10.08 33.70
N GLU A 556 -5.82 10.39 34.75
CA GLU A 556 -6.32 9.33 35.62
C GLU A 556 -7.17 8.41 34.74
N PRO A 557 -6.87 7.12 34.68
CA PRO A 557 -7.75 6.18 34.01
C PRO A 557 -9.10 6.30 34.73
N ALA A 558 -10.13 6.68 34.00
CA ALA A 558 -11.51 6.68 34.50
C ALA A 558 -11.77 5.29 35.07
N GLU A 559 -11.71 5.16 36.38
CA GLU A 559 -12.21 4.00 37.09
C GLU A 559 -13.65 3.81 36.65
N GLY A 560 -13.90 2.66 36.00
CA GLY A 560 -15.20 2.32 35.45
C GLY A 560 -16.26 2.39 36.52
N GLU A 561 -17.25 3.23 36.33
CA GLU A 561 -18.56 3.05 36.89
C GLU A 561 -19.09 1.70 36.41
N VAL A 562 -18.93 0.70 37.26
CA VAL A 562 -19.64 -0.56 37.16
C VAL A 562 -21.12 -0.21 37.46
N ALA A 563 -21.86 0.08 36.41
CA ALA A 563 -23.32 0.16 36.51
C ALA A 563 -23.82 -1.24 36.95
N ALA A 564 -24.25 -1.31 38.19
CA ALA A 564 -24.96 -2.46 38.72
C ALA A 564 -26.21 -2.72 37.87
N VAL A 565 -26.17 -3.78 37.07
CA VAL A 565 -27.35 -4.33 36.44
C VAL A 565 -28.15 -5.04 37.54
N THR A 566 -29.18 -4.35 38.04
CA THR A 566 -30.21 -4.94 38.87
C THR A 566 -30.97 -5.97 38.05
N GLU A 567 -30.89 -7.21 38.48
CA GLU A 567 -31.76 -8.31 38.09
C GLU A 567 -33.23 -7.91 38.30
N ALA A 568 -34.04 -7.96 37.26
CA ALA A 568 -35.49 -7.98 37.33
C ALA A 568 -35.98 -9.43 37.19
N PRO A 569 -36.99 -9.85 37.97
CA PRO A 569 -37.34 -11.24 38.12
C PRO A 569 -38.10 -11.82 36.94
N ALA A 570 -37.91 -13.10 36.72
CA ALA A 570 -38.63 -13.92 35.77
C ALA A 570 -40.14 -13.97 36.08
N GLU A 571 -40.96 -13.57 35.13
CA GLU A 571 -42.38 -13.96 35.07
C GLU A 571 -42.56 -15.10 34.07
N SER A 572 -42.99 -16.21 34.62
CA SER A 572 -43.60 -17.35 33.95
C SER A 572 -44.99 -16.97 33.44
N THR A 573 -45.35 -17.38 32.23
CA THR A 573 -46.71 -17.86 31.83
C THR A 573 -46.66 -18.17 30.34
N GLU A 574 -46.96 -19.29 30.05
CA GLU A 574 -48.17 -20.01 29.58
C GLU A 574 -48.16 -20.27 28.07
N SER A 575 -48.08 -21.54 27.84
CA SER A 575 -48.43 -22.28 26.63
C SER A 575 -49.83 -21.94 26.13
N THR A 576 -49.97 -21.67 24.84
CA THR A 576 -51.20 -21.91 24.11
C THR A 576 -50.89 -22.54 22.75
N GLU A 577 -51.20 -23.83 22.68
CA GLU A 577 -51.45 -24.55 21.43
C GLU A 577 -52.58 -23.89 20.66
N LEU A 578 -52.51 -23.84 19.35
CA LEU A 578 -53.63 -24.09 18.43
C LEU A 578 -53.11 -24.24 16.97
N THR A 579 -53.09 -25.49 16.56
CA THR A 579 -53.72 -26.14 15.39
C THR A 579 -53.59 -25.49 13.99
N GLU A 580 -53.00 -26.34 13.16
CA GLU A 580 -53.33 -26.71 11.77
C GLU A 580 -54.28 -25.85 10.97
N SER A 581 -53.87 -25.46 9.78
CA SER A 581 -54.62 -25.86 8.57
C SER A 581 -53.74 -25.73 7.33
N ALA A 582 -53.59 -26.84 6.66
CA ALA A 582 -53.14 -26.95 5.29
C ALA A 582 -54.17 -26.34 4.35
N GLU A 583 -53.73 -25.69 3.30
CA GLU A 583 -54.41 -25.76 1.99
C GLU A 583 -53.40 -25.44 0.86
N SER A 584 -53.31 -26.46 0.01
CA SER A 584 -52.72 -26.51 -1.32
C SER A 584 -53.47 -25.55 -2.27
N VAL A 585 -52.83 -25.15 -3.35
CA VAL A 585 -53.22 -25.15 -4.77
C VAL A 585 -52.49 -23.98 -5.48
N GLU A 586 -51.76 -24.21 -6.39
CA GLU A 586 -51.37 -24.28 -7.81
C GLU A 586 -49.96 -23.80 -8.07
#